data_07011036b709ef7c4075e7f8c8ec24a6
#
_entry.id   07011036b709ef7c4075e7f8c8ec24a6
#
_cell.length_a   1.000
_cell.length_b   1.000
_cell.length_c   1.000
_cell.angle_alpha   90.00
_cell.angle_beta   90.00
_cell.angle_gamma   90.00
#
_symmetry.space_group_name_H-M   'P 1'
#
loop_
_entity.id
_entity.type
_entity.pdbx_description
1 polymer ?
#
loop_
_entity_poly.entity_id
_entity_poly.type
_entity_poly.pdbx_seq_one_letter_code
_entity_poly.pdbx_strand_id
1 'polypeptide(L)'
;HASTFMPIVTNYTAKDYQAGLQNWALAQGKNGEMYIGNNTGLLCFDGYTWSKYQMPGNQLVRSILIDGDRIYVGTYEDFGYFSRNSLGILEYTSLWSQLKNIETHNDEIWNILKIGECIYFQSFSSWFKYDGKKVTAHYNSQHLPLYFHKAHGQIYVQMVNGDFYLLENDEYKLLIKRKALKDDSVVAVIPTAGGKMILCTEWNGLFDYDGKTLSPHPTAIDQELKSQQMNRAVMIPSDSTIVLGTIRNGIYAVDKEGKEKWHYD
;
A
#
# COMPACT_ATOMS: atom_id res chain seq x y z
N HIS A 1 14.60 -30.91 -14.41
CA HIS A 1 13.53 -30.20 -15.12
C HIS A 1 12.69 -29.46 -14.06
N ALA A 2 12.93 -28.16 -13.86
CA ALA A 2 12.05 -27.29 -13.10
C ALA A 2 10.77 -27.12 -13.91
N SER A 3 9.64 -27.61 -13.41
CA SER A 3 8.35 -27.32 -14.01
C SER A 3 8.04 -25.86 -13.76
N THR A 4 8.01 -25.09 -14.82
CA THR A 4 7.54 -23.70 -14.78
C THR A 4 6.03 -23.75 -14.49
N PHE A 5 5.66 -23.46 -13.27
CA PHE A 5 4.26 -23.34 -12.89
C PHE A 5 3.74 -22.04 -13.52
N MET A 6 3.03 -22.15 -14.63
CA MET A 6 2.29 -21.01 -15.17
C MET A 6 1.01 -20.86 -14.34
N PRO A 7 0.80 -19.71 -13.68
CA PRO A 7 -0.47 -19.51 -12.99
C PRO A 7 -1.61 -19.48 -14.00
N ILE A 8 -2.71 -20.15 -13.65
CA ILE A 8 -3.94 -20.06 -14.42
C ILE A 8 -4.50 -18.64 -14.18
N VAL A 9 -4.52 -17.84 -15.26
CA VAL A 9 -5.06 -16.48 -15.20
C VAL A 9 -6.52 -16.52 -15.68
N THR A 10 -7.43 -16.12 -14.81
CA THR A 10 -8.83 -15.91 -15.16
C THR A 10 -9.10 -14.40 -15.18
N ASN A 11 -9.53 -13.88 -16.33
CA ASN A 11 -9.87 -12.49 -16.47
C ASN A 11 -11.37 -12.29 -16.21
N TYR A 12 -11.70 -11.44 -15.23
CA TYR A 12 -13.07 -11.04 -14.95
C TYR A 12 -13.33 -9.63 -15.51
N THR A 13 -14.47 -9.43 -16.12
CA THR A 13 -14.89 -8.14 -16.66
C THR A 13 -15.88 -7.45 -15.74
N ALA A 14 -16.08 -6.15 -15.93
CA ALA A 14 -17.08 -5.39 -15.17
C ALA A 14 -18.49 -5.99 -15.26
N LYS A 15 -18.80 -6.67 -16.36
CA LYS A 15 -20.05 -7.39 -16.54
C LYS A 15 -20.15 -8.61 -15.61
N ASP A 16 -19.05 -9.30 -15.37
CA ASP A 16 -19.01 -10.48 -14.51
C ASP A 16 -19.27 -10.13 -13.05
N TYR A 17 -18.73 -9.02 -12.57
CA TYR A 17 -18.92 -8.57 -11.19
C TYR A 17 -19.95 -7.44 -11.02
N GLN A 18 -20.62 -7.05 -12.10
CA GLN A 18 -21.74 -6.10 -12.11
C GLN A 18 -21.46 -4.77 -11.39
N ALA A 19 -20.28 -4.20 -11.63
CA ALA A 19 -19.83 -2.98 -10.98
C ALA A 19 -19.11 -2.05 -11.96
N GLY A 20 -18.55 -0.94 -11.45
CA GLY A 20 -17.79 0.01 -12.24
C GLY A 20 -16.52 -0.60 -12.83
N LEU A 21 -15.98 0.04 -13.86
CA LEU A 21 -14.80 -0.47 -14.59
C LEU A 21 -13.49 -0.30 -13.82
N GLN A 22 -13.43 0.63 -12.88
CA GLN A 22 -12.17 0.97 -12.22
C GLN A 22 -12.04 0.33 -10.85
N ASN A 23 -10.97 -0.45 -10.68
CA ASN A 23 -10.56 -1.07 -9.44
C ASN A 23 -9.33 -0.35 -8.88
N TRP A 24 -9.34 -0.04 -7.58
CA TRP A 24 -8.31 0.75 -6.90
C TRP A 24 -7.46 -0.05 -5.93
N ALA A 25 -8.04 -1.07 -5.33
CA ALA A 25 -7.40 -1.84 -4.27
C ALA A 25 -7.84 -3.30 -4.32
N LEU A 26 -6.98 -4.17 -3.83
CA LEU A 26 -7.19 -5.61 -3.78
C LEU A 26 -6.67 -6.14 -2.44
N ALA A 27 -7.43 -7.00 -1.79
CA ALA A 27 -6.99 -7.69 -0.59
C ALA A 27 -7.59 -9.10 -0.53
N GLN A 28 -6.85 -10.04 0.06
CA GLN A 28 -7.30 -11.42 0.25
C GLN A 28 -7.67 -11.65 1.71
N GLY A 29 -8.87 -12.19 1.94
CA GLY A 29 -9.33 -12.61 3.25
C GLY A 29 -8.71 -13.92 3.69
N LYS A 30 -8.88 -14.24 4.98
CA LYS A 30 -8.31 -15.45 5.62
C LYS A 30 -8.82 -16.76 5.04
N ASN A 31 -10.00 -16.78 4.42
CA ASN A 31 -10.60 -17.94 3.79
C ASN A 31 -10.42 -17.97 2.26
N GLY A 32 -9.51 -17.14 1.73
CA GLY A 32 -9.20 -17.06 0.32
C GLY A 32 -10.13 -16.20 -0.51
N GLU A 33 -11.19 -15.62 0.09
CA GLU A 33 -12.05 -14.65 -0.58
C GLU A 33 -11.27 -13.39 -0.97
N MET A 34 -11.62 -12.81 -2.11
CA MET A 34 -10.98 -11.58 -2.62
C MET A 34 -11.89 -10.38 -2.41
N TYR A 35 -11.33 -9.31 -1.87
CA TYR A 35 -12.00 -8.04 -1.71
C TYR A 35 -11.37 -7.02 -2.64
N ILE A 36 -12.21 -6.28 -3.35
CA ILE A 36 -11.80 -5.31 -4.36
C ILE A 36 -12.44 -3.96 -4.07
N GLY A 37 -11.62 -2.94 -3.92
CA GLY A 37 -12.06 -1.55 -3.88
C GLY A 37 -12.37 -1.06 -5.28
N ASN A 38 -13.61 -0.67 -5.53
CA ASN A 38 -14.13 -0.33 -6.85
C ASN A 38 -14.82 1.04 -6.82
N ASN A 39 -15.01 1.64 -7.99
CA ASN A 39 -15.74 2.90 -8.13
C ASN A 39 -17.16 2.87 -7.54
N THR A 40 -17.76 1.71 -7.43
CA THR A 40 -19.13 1.54 -6.94
C THR A 40 -19.23 1.00 -5.51
N GLY A 41 -18.09 0.77 -4.84
CA GLY A 41 -18.03 0.29 -3.47
C GLY A 41 -17.07 -0.86 -3.26
N LEU A 42 -17.39 -1.74 -2.32
CA LEU A 42 -16.60 -2.93 -2.00
C LEU A 42 -17.16 -4.13 -2.74
N LEU A 43 -16.31 -4.81 -3.52
CA LEU A 43 -16.63 -6.07 -4.15
C LEU A 43 -16.02 -7.22 -3.36
N CYS A 44 -16.73 -8.33 -3.28
CA CYS A 44 -16.22 -9.57 -2.69
C CYS A 44 -16.46 -10.73 -3.67
N PHE A 45 -15.42 -11.56 -3.86
CA PHE A 45 -15.48 -12.79 -4.64
C PHE A 45 -15.07 -13.97 -3.74
N ASP A 46 -15.97 -14.91 -3.52
CA ASP A 46 -15.76 -16.07 -2.67
C ASP A 46 -15.21 -17.31 -3.39
N GLY A 47 -14.88 -17.16 -4.67
CA GLY A 47 -14.47 -18.23 -5.57
C GLY A 47 -15.58 -18.67 -6.52
N TYR A 48 -16.82 -18.31 -6.26
CA TYR A 48 -18.00 -18.69 -7.03
C TYR A 48 -18.91 -17.51 -7.35
N THR A 49 -19.17 -16.65 -6.37
CA THR A 49 -20.18 -15.59 -6.45
C THR A 49 -19.55 -14.23 -6.14
N TRP A 50 -19.95 -13.23 -6.91
CA TRP A 50 -19.65 -11.82 -6.68
C TRP A 50 -20.72 -11.17 -5.81
N SER A 51 -20.30 -10.44 -4.79
CA SER A 51 -21.16 -9.61 -3.94
C SER A 51 -20.65 -8.18 -3.95
N LYS A 52 -21.56 -7.23 -3.90
CA LYS A 52 -21.25 -5.80 -3.85
C LYS A 52 -21.85 -5.17 -2.60
N TYR A 53 -21.02 -4.41 -1.88
CA TYR A 53 -21.40 -3.66 -0.69
C TYR A 53 -21.17 -2.18 -0.96
N GLN A 54 -22.23 -1.39 -0.89
CA GLN A 54 -22.16 0.04 -1.15
C GLN A 54 -21.67 0.80 0.08
N MET A 55 -20.87 1.84 -0.17
CA MET A 55 -20.51 2.82 0.85
C MET A 55 -21.65 3.85 1.02
N PRO A 56 -21.75 4.48 2.20
CA PRO A 56 -22.64 5.63 2.36
C PRO A 56 -22.36 6.69 1.29
N GLY A 57 -23.41 7.22 0.67
CA GLY A 57 -23.29 8.17 -0.44
C GLY A 57 -22.76 7.57 -1.75
N ASN A 58 -22.79 6.24 -1.90
CA ASN A 58 -22.29 5.52 -3.08
C ASN A 58 -20.84 5.86 -3.46
N GLN A 59 -20.02 6.13 -2.47
CA GLN A 59 -18.61 6.46 -2.69
C GLN A 59 -17.81 5.24 -3.18
N LEU A 60 -16.75 5.53 -3.93
CA LEU A 60 -15.76 4.52 -4.32
C LEU A 60 -14.98 4.02 -3.08
N VAL A 61 -14.49 2.81 -3.14
CA VAL A 61 -13.51 2.28 -2.17
C VAL A 61 -12.12 2.36 -2.78
N ARG A 62 -11.28 3.22 -2.20
CA ARG A 62 -9.95 3.55 -2.72
C ARG A 62 -8.85 2.68 -2.13
N SER A 63 -9.03 2.21 -0.90
CA SER A 63 -8.03 1.42 -0.18
C SER A 63 -8.71 0.39 0.72
N ILE A 64 -8.01 -0.72 0.97
CA ILE A 64 -8.49 -1.84 1.79
C ILE A 64 -7.35 -2.36 2.65
N LEU A 65 -7.67 -2.71 3.90
CA LEU A 65 -6.84 -3.52 4.77
C LEU A 65 -7.72 -4.52 5.51
N ILE A 66 -7.36 -5.80 5.46
CA ILE A 66 -8.05 -6.83 6.21
C ILE A 66 -7.30 -7.11 7.51
N ASP A 67 -8.00 -7.02 8.63
CA ASP A 67 -7.49 -7.34 9.96
C ASP A 67 -8.51 -8.20 10.71
N GLY A 68 -8.22 -9.50 10.79
CA GLY A 68 -9.15 -10.46 11.40
C GLY A 68 -10.51 -10.46 10.69
N ASP A 69 -11.56 -10.17 11.45
CA ASP A 69 -12.93 -10.13 10.94
C ASP A 69 -13.36 -8.76 10.40
N ARG A 70 -12.45 -7.79 10.41
CA ARG A 70 -12.73 -6.44 9.91
C ARG A 70 -12.08 -6.20 8.56
N ILE A 71 -12.81 -5.57 7.68
CA ILE A 71 -12.34 -5.10 6.38
C ILE A 71 -12.31 -3.58 6.44
N TYR A 72 -11.14 -3.02 6.73
CA TYR A 72 -10.96 -1.58 6.76
C TYR A 72 -10.94 -1.02 5.35
N VAL A 73 -11.65 0.08 5.13
CA VAL A 73 -11.77 0.74 3.83
C VAL A 73 -11.55 2.23 3.95
N GLY A 74 -10.98 2.81 2.91
CA GLY A 74 -10.80 4.24 2.77
C GLY A 74 -11.47 4.75 1.49
N THR A 75 -12.07 5.93 1.61
CA THR A 75 -12.75 6.63 0.53
C THR A 75 -12.39 8.11 0.57
N TYR A 76 -13.19 8.97 -0.06
CA TYR A 76 -13.04 10.41 0.03
C TYR A 76 -13.73 10.94 1.30
N GLU A 77 -12.93 11.54 2.20
CA GLU A 77 -13.39 12.10 3.48
C GLU A 77 -14.25 11.13 4.29
N ASP A 78 -13.93 9.84 4.19
CA ASP A 78 -14.47 8.80 5.06
C ASP A 78 -13.51 7.62 5.12
N PHE A 79 -13.48 6.95 6.23
CA PHE A 79 -12.85 5.66 6.43
C PHE A 79 -13.48 4.94 7.62
N GLY A 80 -13.39 3.64 7.60
CA GLY A 80 -13.93 2.79 8.64
C GLY A 80 -13.75 1.33 8.29
N TYR A 81 -14.67 0.50 8.71
CA TYR A 81 -14.59 -0.93 8.44
C TYR A 81 -15.95 -1.57 8.21
N PHE A 82 -15.92 -2.62 7.41
CA PHE A 82 -17.01 -3.59 7.33
C PHE A 82 -16.77 -4.71 8.32
N SER A 83 -17.82 -5.13 9.00
CA SER A 83 -17.83 -6.32 9.85
C SER A 83 -19.17 -7.05 9.70
N ARG A 84 -19.17 -8.35 9.97
CA ARG A 84 -20.41 -9.14 9.88
C ARG A 84 -21.24 -8.96 11.14
N ASN A 85 -22.54 -8.71 10.98
CA ASN A 85 -23.50 -8.67 12.07
C ASN A 85 -23.89 -10.10 12.50
N SER A 86 -24.84 -10.21 13.44
CA SER A 86 -25.34 -11.49 13.94
C SER A 86 -25.98 -12.38 12.86
N LEU A 87 -26.41 -11.79 11.75
CA LEU A 87 -26.97 -12.50 10.60
C LEU A 87 -25.93 -12.85 9.53
N GLY A 88 -24.64 -12.53 9.77
CA GLY A 88 -23.56 -12.76 8.84
C GLY A 88 -23.48 -11.76 7.68
N ILE A 89 -24.21 -10.65 7.76
CA ILE A 89 -24.24 -9.60 6.76
C ILE A 89 -23.19 -8.55 7.07
N LEU A 90 -22.40 -8.15 6.07
CA LEU A 90 -21.42 -7.08 6.22
C LEU A 90 -22.11 -5.72 6.39
N GLU A 91 -21.76 -5.03 7.47
CA GLU A 91 -22.21 -3.68 7.79
C GLU A 91 -21.02 -2.74 7.94
N TYR A 92 -21.17 -1.52 7.45
CA TYR A 92 -20.13 -0.49 7.52
C TYR A 92 -20.25 0.34 8.79
N THR A 93 -19.11 0.53 9.46
CA THR A 93 -18.97 1.45 10.59
C THR A 93 -17.97 2.53 10.23
N SER A 94 -18.41 3.80 10.22
CA SER A 94 -17.52 4.92 9.94
C SER A 94 -16.69 5.26 11.18
N LEU A 95 -15.37 5.32 10.99
CA LEU A 95 -14.44 5.86 12.00
C LEU A 95 -14.23 7.37 11.80
N TRP A 96 -14.32 7.84 10.57
CA TRP A 96 -14.26 9.26 10.24
C TRP A 96 -15.31 10.07 11.01
N SER A 97 -16.49 9.52 11.22
CA SER A 97 -17.58 10.18 11.94
C SER A 97 -17.27 10.48 13.41
N GLN A 98 -16.23 9.86 13.98
CA GLN A 98 -15.75 10.17 15.33
C GLN A 98 -14.98 11.50 15.38
N LEU A 99 -14.47 11.98 14.26
CA LEU A 99 -13.73 13.24 14.18
C LEU A 99 -14.71 14.40 14.20
N LYS A 100 -14.47 15.35 15.12
CA LYS A 100 -15.30 16.53 15.26
C LYS A 100 -14.42 17.77 15.21
N ASN A 101 -14.92 18.82 14.54
CA ASN A 101 -14.24 20.13 14.49
C ASN A 101 -12.82 20.05 13.92
N ILE A 102 -12.58 19.17 12.96
CA ILE A 102 -11.31 19.10 12.22
C ILE A 102 -11.41 19.89 10.92
N GLU A 103 -10.29 20.46 10.51
CA GLU A 103 -10.14 21.00 9.18
C GLU A 103 -9.88 19.84 8.22
N THR A 104 -10.65 19.77 7.13
CA THR A 104 -10.46 18.77 6.08
C THR A 104 -9.57 19.30 4.97
N HIS A 105 -8.80 18.39 4.32
CA HIS A 105 -7.81 18.75 3.30
C HIS A 105 -8.02 17.96 2.01
N ASN A 106 -9.28 17.76 1.61
CA ASN A 106 -9.63 16.89 0.46
C ASN A 106 -9.07 15.48 0.65
N ASP A 107 -9.35 14.89 1.80
CA ASP A 107 -8.73 13.66 2.27
C ASP A 107 -9.29 12.42 1.56
N GLU A 108 -8.71 12.06 0.43
CA GLU A 108 -8.90 10.77 -0.20
C GLU A 108 -8.00 9.75 0.49
N ILE A 109 -8.59 8.78 1.18
CA ILE A 109 -7.86 7.77 1.96
C ILE A 109 -7.42 6.66 1.02
N TRP A 110 -6.19 6.75 0.55
CA TRP A 110 -5.65 5.87 -0.48
C TRP A 110 -4.72 4.78 0.06
N ASN A 111 -4.31 4.85 1.33
CA ASN A 111 -3.40 3.88 1.94
C ASN A 111 -3.83 3.59 3.38
N ILE A 112 -3.84 2.32 3.74
CA ILE A 112 -4.18 1.85 5.09
C ILE A 112 -3.09 0.89 5.54
N LEU A 113 -2.54 1.11 6.74
CA LEU A 113 -1.51 0.26 7.33
C LEU A 113 -1.90 -0.15 8.75
N LYS A 114 -1.47 -1.35 9.14
CA LYS A 114 -1.56 -1.80 10.53
C LYS A 114 -0.16 -1.87 11.13
N ILE A 115 0.03 -1.19 12.27
CA ILE A 115 1.23 -1.27 13.09
C ILE A 115 0.81 -1.61 14.52
N GLY A 116 1.26 -2.77 15.02
CA GLY A 116 0.79 -3.26 16.32
C GLY A 116 -0.74 -3.40 16.33
N GLU A 117 -1.39 -2.77 17.29
CA GLU A 117 -2.84 -2.76 17.41
C GLU A 117 -3.50 -1.54 16.77
N CYS A 118 -2.72 -0.67 16.13
CA CYS A 118 -3.21 0.56 15.53
C CYS A 118 -3.38 0.45 14.03
N ILE A 119 -4.42 1.09 13.51
CA ILE A 119 -4.66 1.22 12.08
C ILE A 119 -4.40 2.68 11.68
N TYR A 120 -3.61 2.86 10.63
CA TYR A 120 -3.25 4.16 10.08
C TYR A 120 -3.90 4.35 8.73
N PHE A 121 -4.58 5.48 8.55
CA PHE A 121 -5.25 5.87 7.31
C PHE A 121 -4.53 7.09 6.75
N GLN A 122 -4.07 7.01 5.52
CA GLN A 122 -3.30 8.07 4.88
C GLN A 122 -4.08 8.69 3.72
N SER A 123 -4.12 10.02 3.70
CA SER A 123 -4.48 10.82 2.52
C SER A 123 -3.22 11.40 1.87
N PHE A 124 -3.37 12.33 0.93
CA PHE A 124 -2.23 13.01 0.29
C PHE A 124 -1.64 14.14 1.15
N SER A 125 -2.27 14.50 2.25
CA SER A 125 -1.83 15.60 3.13
C SER A 125 -1.85 15.23 4.60
N SER A 126 -2.78 14.37 5.01
CA SER A 126 -3.07 14.05 6.40
C SER A 126 -2.92 12.55 6.66
N TRP A 127 -2.83 12.19 7.92
CA TRP A 127 -2.99 10.81 8.33
C TRP A 127 -3.82 10.74 9.61
N PHE A 128 -4.45 9.59 9.81
CA PHE A 128 -5.38 9.35 10.91
C PHE A 128 -5.00 8.04 11.57
N LYS A 129 -5.07 8.01 12.89
CA LYS A 129 -4.71 6.83 13.68
C LYS A 129 -5.90 6.35 14.48
N TYR A 130 -6.21 5.07 14.35
CA TYR A 130 -7.22 4.38 15.14
C TYR A 130 -6.54 3.36 16.05
N ASP A 131 -6.69 3.52 17.38
CA ASP A 131 -6.06 2.66 18.38
C ASP A 131 -6.98 1.51 18.86
N GLY A 132 -8.11 1.30 18.18
CA GLY A 132 -9.13 0.34 18.58
C GLY A 132 -10.27 0.96 19.39
N LYS A 133 -10.12 2.22 19.85
CA LYS A 133 -11.11 2.95 20.62
C LYS A 133 -11.39 4.32 20.03
N LYS A 134 -10.36 5.12 19.81
CA LYS A 134 -10.50 6.49 19.31
C LYS A 134 -9.67 6.72 18.06
N VAL A 135 -10.10 7.72 17.29
CA VAL A 135 -9.42 8.21 16.10
C VAL A 135 -8.78 9.55 16.40
N THR A 136 -7.53 9.73 15.96
CA THR A 136 -6.85 11.02 16.00
C THR A 136 -6.48 11.44 14.58
N ALA A 137 -6.57 12.75 14.30
CA ALA A 137 -6.22 13.34 13.01
C ALA A 137 -4.89 14.09 13.12
N HIS A 138 -4.03 13.95 12.12
CA HIS A 138 -2.71 14.55 12.09
C HIS A 138 -2.50 15.26 10.75
N TYR A 139 -2.20 16.54 10.82
CA TYR A 139 -1.87 17.37 9.69
C TYR A 139 -0.76 18.34 10.06
N ASN A 140 0.23 18.47 9.19
CA ASN A 140 1.31 19.46 9.32
C ASN A 140 1.68 19.97 7.93
N SER A 141 1.43 21.24 7.67
CA SER A 141 1.70 21.87 6.36
C SER A 141 3.18 21.85 5.97
N GLN A 142 4.09 21.70 6.92
CA GLN A 142 5.53 21.60 6.68
C GLN A 142 6.01 20.19 6.37
N HIS A 143 5.18 19.18 6.64
CA HIS A 143 5.50 17.76 6.47
C HIS A 143 4.32 17.05 5.81
N LEU A 144 4.23 17.16 4.48
CA LEU A 144 3.19 16.49 3.69
C LEU A 144 3.71 15.12 3.26
N PRO A 145 3.10 14.02 3.74
CA PRO A 145 3.53 12.69 3.37
C PRO A 145 3.08 12.33 1.96
N LEU A 146 4.01 11.81 1.16
CA LEU A 146 3.68 11.23 -0.14
C LEU A 146 3.35 9.75 0.00
N TYR A 147 4.23 8.98 0.66
CA TYR A 147 4.04 7.55 0.89
C TYR A 147 4.35 7.17 2.33
N PHE A 148 3.46 6.41 2.95
CA PHE A 148 3.74 5.64 4.16
C PHE A 148 4.14 4.22 3.77
N HIS A 149 5.29 3.77 4.27
CA HIS A 149 5.82 2.42 4.04
C HIS A 149 5.96 1.69 5.37
N LYS A 150 5.44 0.47 5.42
CA LYS A 150 5.60 -0.39 6.60
C LYS A 150 6.82 -1.28 6.45
N ALA A 151 7.72 -1.24 7.43
CA ALA A 151 8.85 -2.16 7.55
C ALA A 151 9.24 -2.33 9.01
N HIS A 152 9.55 -3.55 9.42
CA HIS A 152 10.02 -3.87 10.79
C HIS A 152 9.12 -3.30 11.90
N GLY A 153 7.79 -3.35 11.71
CA GLY A 153 6.83 -2.85 12.69
C GLY A 153 6.81 -1.33 12.83
N GLN A 154 7.37 -0.59 11.89
CA GLN A 154 7.46 0.87 11.88
C GLN A 154 6.95 1.45 10.56
N ILE A 155 6.65 2.74 10.57
CA ILE A 155 6.26 3.49 9.37
C ILE A 155 7.41 4.40 8.94
N TYR A 156 7.90 4.17 7.72
CA TYR A 156 8.85 5.03 7.04
C TYR A 156 8.09 5.91 6.05
N VAL A 157 8.44 7.19 5.97
CA VAL A 157 7.65 8.18 5.24
C VAL A 157 8.49 8.87 4.20
N GLN A 158 8.08 8.73 2.93
CA GLN A 158 8.57 9.59 1.87
C GLN A 158 7.76 10.88 1.89
N MET A 159 8.42 12.00 2.12
CA MET A 159 7.77 13.31 2.08
C MET A 159 7.66 13.86 0.65
N VAL A 160 6.69 14.72 0.45
CA VAL A 160 6.52 15.45 -0.83
C VAL A 160 7.76 16.28 -1.18
N ASN A 161 8.44 16.83 -0.16
CA ASN A 161 9.66 17.61 -0.37
C ASN A 161 10.89 16.77 -0.76
N GLY A 162 10.79 15.43 -0.75
CA GLY A 162 11.85 14.51 -1.14
C GLY A 162 12.62 13.89 0.02
N ASP A 163 12.49 14.41 1.23
CA ASP A 163 13.16 13.86 2.41
C ASP A 163 12.46 12.58 2.88
N PHE A 164 13.22 11.71 3.54
CA PHE A 164 12.77 10.41 4.03
C PHE A 164 12.84 10.36 5.56
N TYR A 165 11.72 10.01 6.18
CA TYR A 165 11.53 10.07 7.63
C TYR A 165 11.11 8.74 8.22
N LEU A 166 11.33 8.59 9.54
CA LEU A 166 10.66 7.60 10.38
C LEU A 166 9.52 8.30 11.14
N LEU A 167 8.33 7.72 11.13
CA LEU A 167 7.24 8.12 12.02
C LEU A 167 7.35 7.32 13.31
N GLU A 168 7.69 7.98 14.41
CA GLU A 168 7.89 7.37 15.72
C GLU A 168 7.19 8.20 16.78
N ASN A 169 6.35 7.58 17.61
CA ASN A 169 5.57 8.27 18.65
C ASN A 169 4.77 9.46 18.09
N ASP A 170 4.17 9.28 16.93
CA ASP A 170 3.38 10.29 16.21
C ASP A 170 4.19 11.52 15.75
N GLU A 171 5.52 11.44 15.76
CA GLU A 171 6.42 12.49 15.32
C GLU A 171 7.33 12.02 14.18
N TYR A 172 7.71 12.95 13.31
CA TYR A 172 8.62 12.67 12.19
C TYR A 172 10.07 12.85 12.60
N LYS A 173 10.88 11.82 12.39
CA LYS A 173 12.33 11.84 12.58
C LYS A 173 13.02 11.76 11.22
N LEU A 174 13.80 12.77 10.86
CA LEU A 174 14.54 12.79 9.61
C LEU A 174 15.59 11.69 9.58
N LEU A 175 15.58 10.88 8.53
CA LEU A 175 16.57 9.83 8.29
C LEU A 175 17.49 10.16 7.12
N ILE A 176 16.94 10.53 5.98
CA ILE A 176 17.69 10.74 4.74
C ILE A 176 17.20 12.02 4.08
N LYS A 177 18.12 12.95 3.84
CA LYS A 177 17.81 14.14 3.05
C LYS A 177 17.71 13.80 1.56
N ARG A 178 16.84 14.49 0.84
CA ARG A 178 16.54 14.25 -0.57
C ARG A 178 17.79 14.14 -1.46
N LYS A 179 18.83 14.94 -1.20
CA LYS A 179 20.06 14.92 -2.01
C LYS A 179 20.78 13.59 -2.00
N ALA A 180 20.75 12.87 -0.87
CA ALA A 180 21.35 11.53 -0.76
C ALA A 180 20.59 10.49 -1.58
N LEU A 181 19.33 10.75 -1.92
CA LEU A 181 18.50 9.94 -2.81
C LEU A 181 18.39 10.55 -4.21
N LYS A 182 19.29 11.45 -4.59
CA LYS A 182 19.32 12.12 -5.91
C LYS A 182 18.03 12.84 -6.26
N ASP A 183 17.39 13.45 -5.28
CA ASP A 183 16.08 14.12 -5.38
C ASP A 183 14.95 13.20 -5.89
N ASP A 184 15.08 11.90 -5.64
CA ASP A 184 14.11 10.89 -6.02
C ASP A 184 13.19 10.51 -4.86
N SER A 185 12.10 9.82 -5.18
CA SER A 185 11.13 9.33 -4.20
C SER A 185 11.28 7.85 -3.94
N VAL A 186 11.22 7.45 -2.67
CA VAL A 186 11.12 6.04 -2.27
C VAL A 186 9.67 5.59 -2.44
N VAL A 187 9.42 4.77 -3.45
CA VAL A 187 8.07 4.29 -3.80
C VAL A 187 7.72 2.97 -3.11
N ALA A 188 8.71 2.24 -2.61
CA ALA A 188 8.52 1.03 -1.83
C ALA A 188 9.69 0.80 -0.88
N VAL A 189 9.41 0.13 0.24
CA VAL A 189 10.40 -0.29 1.22
C VAL A 189 10.24 -1.79 1.44
N ILE A 190 11.33 -2.53 1.27
CA ILE A 190 11.37 -3.97 1.48
C ILE A 190 12.20 -4.26 2.72
N PRO A 191 11.60 -4.79 3.79
CA PRO A 191 12.37 -5.20 4.97
C PRO A 191 13.26 -6.39 4.63
N THR A 192 14.50 -6.36 5.14
CA THR A 192 15.47 -7.43 4.99
C THR A 192 16.01 -7.86 6.35
N ALA A 193 16.86 -8.89 6.39
CA ALA A 193 17.39 -9.44 7.62
C ALA A 193 18.21 -8.40 8.42
N GLY A 194 18.22 -8.54 9.75
CA GLY A 194 19.03 -7.71 10.64
C GLY A 194 18.50 -6.28 10.82
N GLY A 195 17.21 -6.05 10.63
CA GLY A 195 16.61 -4.72 10.76
C GLY A 195 16.92 -3.78 9.60
N LYS A 196 17.54 -4.30 8.54
CA LYS A 196 17.87 -3.54 7.32
C LYS A 196 16.68 -3.49 6.36
N MET A 197 16.81 -2.71 5.29
CA MET A 197 15.79 -2.61 4.28
C MET A 197 16.37 -2.26 2.91
N ILE A 198 15.60 -2.55 1.86
CA ILE A 198 15.86 -2.07 0.52
C ILE A 198 14.88 -0.94 0.24
N LEU A 199 15.41 0.22 -0.13
CA LEU A 199 14.62 1.36 -0.58
C LEU A 199 14.52 1.31 -2.10
N CYS A 200 13.31 1.24 -2.61
CA CYS A 200 13.03 1.21 -4.05
C CYS A 200 12.65 2.61 -4.50
N THR A 201 13.45 3.20 -5.39
CA THR A 201 13.22 4.55 -5.88
C THR A 201 12.49 4.56 -7.20
N GLU A 202 11.86 5.69 -7.51
CA GLU A 202 11.08 5.85 -8.74
C GLU A 202 11.97 5.79 -10.00
N TRP A 203 13.17 6.40 -9.97
CA TRP A 203 14.04 6.58 -11.14
C TRP A 203 15.50 6.14 -10.97
N ASN A 204 15.96 5.86 -9.75
CA ASN A 204 17.38 5.61 -9.47
C ASN A 204 17.68 4.21 -8.94
N GLY A 205 16.79 3.24 -9.20
CA GLY A 205 17.01 1.86 -8.79
C GLY A 205 16.84 1.64 -7.28
N LEU A 206 17.57 0.66 -6.77
CA LEU A 206 17.44 0.18 -5.40
C LEU A 206 18.63 0.62 -4.55
N PHE A 207 18.37 0.83 -3.26
CA PHE A 207 19.39 1.13 -2.25
C PHE A 207 19.23 0.23 -1.03
N ASP A 208 20.35 -0.21 -0.47
CA ASP A 208 20.40 -0.81 0.85
C ASP A 208 20.46 0.27 1.92
N TYR A 209 19.71 0.10 2.99
CA TYR A 209 19.66 1.02 4.11
C TYR A 209 19.63 0.26 5.45
N ASP A 210 20.54 0.58 6.36
CA ASP A 210 20.65 -0.06 7.65
C ASP A 210 20.15 0.81 8.82
N GLY A 211 19.53 1.94 8.52
CA GLY A 211 19.11 2.95 9.50
C GLY A 211 20.11 4.11 9.64
N LYS A 212 21.31 3.98 9.09
CA LYS A 212 22.37 5.00 9.14
C LYS A 212 23.05 5.22 7.80
N THR A 213 23.40 4.14 7.11
CA THR A 213 24.19 4.16 5.88
C THR A 213 23.31 3.73 4.69
N LEU A 214 23.33 4.56 3.66
CA LEU A 214 22.67 4.31 2.38
C LEU A 214 23.73 3.92 1.35
N SER A 215 23.52 2.79 0.67
CA SER A 215 24.39 2.33 -0.42
C SER A 215 23.60 1.76 -1.58
N PRO A 216 24.10 1.85 -2.82
CA PRO A 216 23.40 1.24 -3.95
C PRO A 216 23.23 -0.27 -3.76
N HIS A 217 22.06 -0.77 -4.17
CA HIS A 217 21.78 -2.21 -4.30
C HIS A 217 21.70 -2.53 -5.79
N PRO A 218 22.82 -2.92 -6.41
CA PRO A 218 22.87 -3.08 -7.86
C PRO A 218 22.05 -4.27 -8.34
N THR A 219 21.42 -4.10 -9.49
CA THR A 219 20.70 -5.18 -10.19
C THR A 219 21.11 -5.23 -11.65
N ALA A 220 20.87 -6.38 -12.29
CA ALA A 220 21.10 -6.55 -13.70
C ALA A 220 20.19 -5.67 -14.58
N ILE A 221 19.12 -5.12 -14.02
CA ILE A 221 18.14 -4.27 -14.71
C ILE A 221 18.23 -2.79 -14.33
N ASP A 222 19.34 -2.34 -13.79
CA ASP A 222 19.48 -0.94 -13.32
C ASP A 222 19.28 0.09 -14.44
N GLN A 223 19.67 -0.24 -15.67
CA GLN A 223 19.42 0.67 -16.81
C GLN A 223 17.92 0.80 -17.10
N GLU A 224 17.20 -0.30 -17.07
CA GLU A 224 15.76 -0.32 -17.23
C GLU A 224 15.08 0.46 -16.10
N LEU A 225 15.52 0.28 -14.86
CA LEU A 225 14.99 1.01 -13.71
C LEU A 225 15.23 2.51 -13.77
N LYS A 226 16.29 2.95 -14.44
CA LYS A 226 16.59 4.39 -14.65
C LYS A 226 15.81 5.02 -15.81
N SER A 227 15.33 4.23 -16.74
CA SER A 227 14.58 4.69 -17.90
C SER A 227 13.08 4.49 -17.79
N GLN A 228 12.64 3.63 -16.87
CA GLN A 228 11.25 3.23 -16.69
C GLN A 228 10.83 3.55 -15.26
N GLN A 229 9.82 4.35 -15.12
CA GLN A 229 9.33 4.77 -13.82
C GLN A 229 8.81 3.59 -13.01
N MET A 230 9.47 3.30 -11.88
CA MET A 230 9.02 2.29 -10.93
C MET A 230 7.91 2.87 -10.05
N ASN A 231 6.85 2.13 -9.84
CA ASN A 231 5.76 2.56 -8.97
C ASN A 231 5.43 1.57 -7.85
N ARG A 232 5.87 0.34 -7.96
CA ARG A 232 5.62 -0.69 -6.94
C ARG A 232 6.78 -1.66 -6.85
N ALA A 233 7.02 -2.19 -5.65
CA ALA A 233 7.94 -3.30 -5.43
C ALA A 233 7.47 -4.14 -4.24
N VAL A 234 7.72 -5.45 -4.34
CA VAL A 234 7.39 -6.40 -3.28
C VAL A 234 8.41 -7.54 -3.30
N MET A 235 8.71 -8.11 -2.13
CA MET A 235 9.53 -9.31 -2.04
C MET A 235 8.63 -10.52 -1.82
N ILE A 236 8.88 -11.58 -2.59
CA ILE A 236 8.27 -12.90 -2.38
C ILE A 236 9.07 -13.58 -1.27
N PRO A 237 8.44 -13.89 -0.10
CA PRO A 237 9.19 -14.37 1.06
C PRO A 237 9.87 -15.72 0.88
N SER A 238 9.29 -16.62 0.05
CA SER A 238 9.76 -18.00 -0.10
C SER A 238 11.17 -18.12 -0.67
N ASP A 239 11.57 -17.20 -1.56
CA ASP A 239 12.86 -17.24 -2.26
C ASP A 239 13.58 -15.89 -2.35
N SER A 240 13.08 -14.88 -1.64
CA SER A 240 13.59 -13.51 -1.65
C SER A 240 13.61 -12.86 -3.03
N THR A 241 12.74 -13.27 -3.94
CA THR A 241 12.55 -12.62 -5.23
C THR A 241 11.91 -11.25 -5.05
N ILE A 242 12.54 -10.24 -5.64
CA ILE A 242 11.99 -8.87 -5.64
C ILE A 242 11.26 -8.67 -6.97
N VAL A 243 9.98 -8.36 -6.87
CA VAL A 243 9.12 -8.06 -8.02
C VAL A 243 8.94 -6.56 -8.11
N LEU A 244 9.31 -5.98 -9.25
CA LEU A 244 9.35 -4.54 -9.49
C LEU A 244 8.37 -4.18 -10.60
N GLY A 245 7.38 -3.34 -10.29
CA GLY A 245 6.41 -2.85 -11.25
C GLY A 245 6.83 -1.51 -11.83
N THR A 246 6.79 -1.41 -13.17
CA THR A 246 7.02 -0.17 -13.90
C THR A 246 5.73 0.36 -14.51
N ILE A 247 5.69 1.66 -14.84
CA ILE A 247 4.48 2.25 -15.40
C ILE A 247 4.25 1.86 -16.85
N ARG A 248 5.33 1.64 -17.62
CA ARG A 248 5.23 1.47 -19.07
C ARG A 248 5.69 0.13 -19.61
N ASN A 249 6.57 -0.59 -18.90
CA ASN A 249 7.23 -1.78 -19.42
C ASN A 249 7.01 -3.02 -18.54
N GLY A 250 5.85 -3.08 -17.87
CA GLY A 250 5.46 -4.28 -17.16
C GLY A 250 6.21 -4.52 -15.86
N ILE A 251 6.47 -5.77 -15.58
CA ILE A 251 6.93 -6.26 -14.28
C ILE A 251 8.23 -7.03 -14.46
N TYR A 252 9.23 -6.68 -13.65
CA TYR A 252 10.52 -7.38 -13.57
C TYR A 252 10.64 -8.15 -12.28
N ALA A 253 11.35 -9.25 -12.29
CA ALA A 253 11.76 -9.96 -11.09
C ALA A 253 13.27 -10.15 -11.05
N VAL A 254 13.86 -9.84 -9.91
CA VAL A 254 15.28 -10.07 -9.63
C VAL A 254 15.44 -10.95 -8.40
N ASP A 255 16.51 -11.73 -8.34
CA ASP A 255 16.85 -12.50 -7.15
C ASP A 255 17.54 -11.59 -6.10
N LYS A 256 17.90 -12.17 -4.96
CA LYS A 256 18.55 -11.44 -3.86
C LYS A 256 19.96 -10.93 -4.23
N GLU A 257 20.60 -11.51 -5.23
CA GLU A 257 21.89 -11.06 -5.79
C GLU A 257 21.71 -10.01 -6.90
N GLY A 258 20.47 -9.64 -7.26
CA GLY A 258 20.18 -8.66 -8.29
C GLY A 258 20.11 -9.20 -9.70
N LYS A 259 20.18 -10.51 -9.90
CA LYS A 259 20.06 -11.13 -11.23
C LYS A 259 18.61 -11.16 -11.68
N GLU A 260 18.36 -10.84 -12.95
CA GLU A 260 17.03 -10.93 -13.55
C GLU A 260 16.56 -12.40 -13.59
N LYS A 261 15.37 -12.65 -13.06
CA LYS A 261 14.71 -13.95 -13.09
C LYS A 261 13.73 -14.07 -14.25
N TRP A 262 12.92 -13.04 -14.44
CA TRP A 262 11.93 -12.95 -15.51
C TRP A 262 11.44 -11.51 -15.69
N HIS A 263 10.81 -11.26 -16.83
CA HIS A 263 10.18 -10.00 -17.20
C HIS A 263 8.87 -10.29 -17.97
N TYR A 264 7.82 -9.57 -17.64
CA TYR A 264 6.52 -9.58 -18.32
C TYR A 264 6.12 -8.16 -18.70
N ASP A 265 5.80 -7.96 -20.00
CA ASP A 265 5.30 -6.69 -20.55
C ASP A 265 3.79 -6.53 -20.35
#